data_b250a6d6dae45dbfebcee5814b12f70c
#
_entry.id   b250a6d6dae45dbfebcee5814b12f70c
#
_cell.length_a   1.000
_cell.length_b   1.000
_cell.length_c   1.000
_cell.angle_alpha   90.00
_cell.angle_beta   90.00
_cell.angle_gamma   90.00
#
_symmetry.space_group_name_H-M   'P 1'
#
loop_
_entity.id
_entity.type
_entity.pdbx_description
1 polymer ?
#
loop_
_entity_poly.entity_id
_entity_poly.type
_entity_poly.pdbx_seq_one_letter_code
_entity_poly.pdbx_strand_id
1 'polypeptide(L)'
;MAEIPQARLVPVVSLSPAPWNPRTISAPRFQNLCSSLEADPGFLQLRPILATTDGTVWAGNMRLRAAQHLGWEEVPAILVDI
;
A
#
# COMPACT_ATOMS: atom_id res chain seq x y z
N MET A 1 -10.07 -12.47 23.31
CA MET A 1 -10.63 -11.73 22.19
C MET A 1 -9.51 -11.25 21.29
N ALA A 2 -9.62 -11.49 20.00
CA ALA A 2 -8.58 -11.09 19.07
C ALA A 2 -8.55 -9.57 18.91
N GLU A 3 -7.36 -9.00 18.93
CA GLU A 3 -7.21 -7.58 18.63
C GLU A 3 -7.35 -7.34 17.14
N ILE A 4 -8.01 -6.24 16.80
CA ILE A 4 -8.10 -5.81 15.40
C ILE A 4 -6.81 -5.06 15.08
N PRO A 5 -6.03 -5.53 14.08
CA PRO A 5 -4.81 -4.83 13.69
C PRO A 5 -5.13 -3.41 13.23
N GLN A 6 -4.28 -2.47 13.63
CA GLN A 6 -4.45 -1.08 13.24
C GLN A 6 -3.39 -0.69 12.23
N ALA A 7 -3.74 0.26 11.36
CA ALA A 7 -2.79 0.80 10.42
C ALA A 7 -1.67 1.55 11.13
N ARG A 8 -0.44 1.37 10.64
CA ARG A 8 0.73 2.11 11.13
C ARG A 8 1.61 2.44 9.95
N LEU A 9 2.50 3.38 10.14
CA LEU A 9 3.46 3.74 9.11
C LEU A 9 4.52 2.66 9.00
N VAL A 10 4.73 2.19 7.77
CA VAL A 10 5.67 1.11 7.47
C VAL A 10 6.58 1.59 6.35
N PRO A 11 7.90 1.35 6.45
CA PRO A 11 8.80 1.74 5.36
C PRO A 11 8.41 1.07 4.05
N VAL A 12 8.31 1.86 2.99
CA VAL A 12 7.94 1.37 1.66
C VAL A 12 8.91 0.28 1.21
N VAL A 13 10.20 0.43 1.55
CA VAL A 13 11.22 -0.53 1.13
C VAL A 13 11.06 -1.91 1.78
N SER A 14 10.30 -1.99 2.87
CA SER A 14 10.04 -3.27 3.54
C SER A 14 8.86 -4.03 2.94
N LEU A 15 8.15 -3.43 2.00
CA LEU A 15 6.96 -4.01 1.38
C LEU A 15 7.27 -4.47 -0.04
N SER A 16 6.71 -5.61 -0.43
CA SER A 16 6.87 -6.16 -1.77
C SER A 16 5.53 -6.62 -2.30
N PRO A 17 5.25 -6.40 -3.60
CA PRO A 17 4.02 -6.90 -4.20
C PRO A 17 3.96 -8.42 -4.10
N ALA A 18 2.74 -8.95 -3.93
CA ALA A 18 2.54 -10.40 -3.92
C ALA A 18 2.88 -10.96 -5.30
N PRO A 19 3.73 -12.01 -5.38
CA PRO A 19 4.14 -12.55 -6.68
C PRO A 19 3.00 -13.21 -7.45
N TRP A 20 1.94 -13.60 -6.75
CA TRP A 20 0.77 -14.23 -7.38
C TRP A 20 -0.26 -13.22 -7.87
N ASN A 21 -0.02 -11.92 -7.71
CA ASN A 21 -0.99 -10.89 -8.08
C ASN A 21 -0.71 -10.40 -9.49
N PRO A 22 -1.46 -10.87 -10.52
CA PRO A 22 -1.23 -10.48 -11.91
C PRO A 22 -1.84 -9.14 -12.29
N ARG A 23 -2.43 -8.41 -11.33
CA ARG A 23 -3.15 -7.18 -11.66
C ARG A 23 -2.23 -6.15 -12.28
N THR A 24 -2.71 -5.61 -13.39
CA THR A 24 -2.07 -4.48 -14.05
C THR A 24 -3.04 -3.31 -14.05
N ILE A 25 -2.50 -2.13 -14.20
CA ILE A 25 -3.28 -0.90 -14.26
C ILE A 25 -2.81 -0.13 -15.49
N SER A 26 -3.75 0.48 -16.23
CA SER A 26 -3.38 1.30 -17.37
C SER A 26 -2.61 2.54 -16.90
N ALA A 27 -1.75 3.08 -17.75
CA ALA A 27 -0.96 4.25 -17.41
C ALA A 27 -1.83 5.45 -16.99
N PRO A 28 -2.94 5.78 -17.69
CA PRO A 28 -3.80 6.88 -17.22
C PRO A 28 -4.38 6.65 -15.83
N ARG A 29 -4.81 5.42 -15.55
CA ARG A 29 -5.36 5.10 -14.23
C ARG A 29 -4.29 5.18 -13.15
N PHE A 30 -3.08 4.73 -13.46
CA PHE A 30 -1.98 4.81 -12.52
C PHE A 30 -1.63 6.26 -12.22
N GLN A 31 -1.59 7.12 -13.24
CA GLN A 31 -1.34 8.54 -13.04
C GLN A 31 -2.44 9.20 -12.22
N ASN A 32 -3.69 8.82 -12.45
CA ASN A 32 -4.80 9.33 -11.64
C ASN A 32 -4.67 8.91 -10.18
N LEU A 33 -4.26 7.68 -9.94
CA LEU A 33 -4.02 7.20 -8.58
C LEU A 33 -2.90 7.99 -7.91
N CYS A 34 -1.78 8.20 -8.59
CA CYS A 34 -0.68 8.98 -8.06
C CYS A 34 -1.12 10.41 -7.75
N SER A 35 -1.89 11.03 -8.65
CA SER A 35 -2.39 12.39 -8.45
C SER A 35 -3.31 12.46 -7.24
N SER A 36 -4.17 11.46 -7.07
CA SER A 36 -5.09 11.40 -5.92
C SER A 36 -4.33 11.28 -4.61
N LEU A 37 -3.30 10.44 -4.56
CA LEU A 37 -2.50 10.28 -3.35
C LEU A 37 -1.68 11.52 -3.05
N GLU A 38 -1.17 12.19 -4.08
CA GLU A 38 -0.41 13.40 -3.91
C GLU A 38 -1.28 14.54 -3.38
N ALA A 39 -2.52 14.64 -3.90
CA ALA A 39 -3.47 15.67 -3.48
C ALA A 39 -4.02 15.40 -2.07
N ASP A 40 -4.15 14.12 -1.70
CA ASP A 40 -4.71 13.74 -0.40
C ASP A 40 -3.93 12.54 0.18
N PRO A 41 -2.77 12.81 0.78
CA PRO A 41 -1.98 11.74 1.39
C PRO A 41 -2.73 10.98 2.50
N GLY A 42 -3.71 11.64 3.13
CA GLY A 42 -4.51 10.99 4.17
C GLY A 42 -5.43 9.90 3.64
N PHE A 43 -5.62 9.82 2.33
CA PHE A 43 -6.46 8.80 1.71
C PHE A 43 -5.99 7.39 2.09
N LEU A 44 -4.69 7.14 2.15
CA LEU A 44 -4.16 5.83 2.51
C LEU A 44 -4.42 5.47 3.98
N GLN A 45 -4.66 6.44 4.85
CA GLN A 45 -5.04 6.13 6.23
C GLN A 45 -6.45 5.55 6.29
N LEU A 46 -7.31 5.95 5.37
CA LEU A 46 -8.66 5.40 5.25
C LEU A 46 -8.66 4.04 4.55
N ARG A 47 -7.70 3.82 3.66
CA ARG A 47 -7.56 2.58 2.90
C ARG A 47 -6.11 2.11 2.94
N PRO A 48 -5.66 1.65 4.10
CA PRO A 48 -4.26 1.25 4.24
C PRO A 48 -3.94 0.01 3.43
N ILE A 49 -2.66 -0.16 3.14
CA ILE A 49 -2.15 -1.36 2.49
C ILE A 49 -2.26 -2.53 3.48
N LEU A 50 -2.69 -3.69 2.99
CA LEU A 50 -2.75 -4.90 3.79
C LEU A 50 -1.57 -5.80 3.42
N ALA A 51 -0.74 -6.12 4.39
CA ALA A 51 0.45 -6.94 4.16
C ALA A 51 0.64 -7.93 5.31
N THR A 52 1.37 -8.99 5.04
CA THR A 52 1.80 -9.91 6.09
C THR A 52 3.05 -9.35 6.78
N THR A 53 3.37 -9.91 7.94
CA THR A 53 4.51 -9.43 8.73
C THR A 53 5.85 -9.58 8.03
N ASP A 54 5.93 -10.44 7.01
CA ASP A 54 7.12 -10.59 6.18
C ASP A 54 7.24 -9.53 5.08
N GLY A 55 6.27 -8.63 4.98
CA GLY A 55 6.29 -7.54 4.01
C GLY A 55 5.59 -7.83 2.69
N THR A 56 4.95 -9.00 2.55
CA THR A 56 4.21 -9.31 1.32
C THR A 56 2.87 -8.59 1.29
N VAL A 57 2.64 -7.79 0.27
CA VAL A 57 1.41 -7.00 0.14
C VAL A 57 0.31 -7.85 -0.48
N TRP A 58 -0.78 -8.05 0.26
CA TRP A 58 -1.93 -8.81 -0.19
C TRP A 58 -2.98 -7.93 -0.85
N ALA A 59 -3.15 -6.70 -0.37
CA ALA A 59 -4.09 -5.74 -0.93
C ALA A 59 -3.46 -4.37 -0.95
N GLY A 60 -3.71 -3.60 -2.00
CA GLY A 60 -3.15 -2.27 -2.15
C GLY A 60 -1.84 -2.24 -2.94
N ASN A 61 -1.57 -3.24 -3.77
CA ASN A 61 -0.34 -3.29 -4.56
C ASN A 61 -0.18 -2.06 -5.45
N MET A 62 -1.29 -1.56 -6.04
CA MET A 62 -1.23 -0.36 -6.87
C MET A 62 -0.93 0.88 -6.04
N ARG A 63 -1.46 0.94 -4.82
CA ARG A 63 -1.17 2.05 -3.90
C ARG A 63 0.30 2.03 -3.48
N LEU A 64 0.86 0.85 -3.26
CA LEU A 64 2.29 0.72 -2.96
C LEU A 64 3.13 1.23 -4.13
N ARG A 65 2.77 0.83 -5.35
CA ARG A 65 3.51 1.29 -6.54
C ARG A 65 3.41 2.79 -6.71
N ALA A 66 2.22 3.37 -6.46
CA ALA A 66 2.04 4.80 -6.52
C ALA A 66 2.89 5.52 -5.48
N ALA A 67 2.93 5.02 -4.26
CA ALA A 67 3.77 5.59 -3.21
C ALA A 67 5.24 5.53 -3.58
N GLN A 68 5.70 4.42 -4.15
CA GLN A 68 7.07 4.29 -4.63
C GLN A 68 7.37 5.30 -5.73
N HIS A 69 6.43 5.47 -6.65
CA HIS A 69 6.58 6.43 -7.74
C HIS A 69 6.66 7.87 -7.23
N LEU A 70 5.90 8.18 -6.19
CA LEU A 70 5.89 9.51 -5.58
C LEU A 70 7.09 9.75 -4.65
N GLY A 71 7.89 8.72 -4.40
CA GLY A 71 9.07 8.84 -3.55
C GLY A 71 8.75 8.86 -2.06
N TRP A 72 7.62 8.33 -1.64
CA TRP A 72 7.28 8.25 -0.22
C TRP A 72 8.19 7.24 0.49
N GLU A 73 8.63 7.60 1.68
CA GLU A 73 9.47 6.72 2.49
C GLU A 73 8.63 5.72 3.29
N GLU A 74 7.43 6.13 3.72
CA GLU A 74 6.56 5.30 4.55
C GLU A 74 5.13 5.39 4.04
N VAL A 75 4.36 4.33 4.29
CA VAL A 75 2.94 4.27 3.94
C VAL A 75 2.16 3.65 5.08
N PRO A 76 0.89 4.06 5.28
CA PRO A 76 0.02 3.36 6.22
C PRO A 76 -0.25 1.93 5.76
N ALA A 77 -0.02 0.98 6.64
CA ALA A 77 -0.26 -0.42 6.32
C ALA A 77 -0.75 -1.16 7.56
N ILE A 78 -1.59 -2.17 7.32
CA ILE A 78 -2.00 -3.10 8.35
C ILE A 78 -1.20 -4.37 8.15
N LEU A 79 -0.43 -4.75 9.16
CA LEU A 79 0.36 -5.98 9.11
C LEU A 79 -0.40 -7.08 9.82
N VAL A 80 -0.59 -8.19 9.14
CA VAL A 80 -1.27 -9.34 9.68
C VAL A 80 -0.32 -10.54 9.72
N ASP A 81 -0.47 -11.33 10.76
CA ASP A 81 0.33 -12.54 10.93
C ASP A 81 -0.53 -13.72 10.49
N ILE A 82 -0.25 -14.22 9.31
CA ILE A 82 -1.01 -15.32 8.73
C ILE A 82 -0.13 -16.55 8.69
#